data_2bfcdb22c6588592718b3b289493fbe5
#
_entry.id   2bfcdb22c6588592718b3b289493fbe5
#
_cell.length_a   1.000
_cell.length_b   1.000
_cell.length_c   1.000
_cell.angle_alpha   90.00
_cell.angle_beta   90.00
_cell.angle_gamma   90.00
#
_symmetry.space_group_name_H-M   'P 1'
#
loop_
_entity.id
_entity.type
_entity.pdbx_description
1 polymer ?
#
loop_
_entity_poly.entity_id
_entity_poly.type
_entity_poly.pdbx_seq_one_letter_code
_entity_poly.pdbx_strand_id
1 'polypeptide(L)'
;MKKIFRLIVAFPKITLALFTALALFFGYYSTKLEIDASSQTLLLDNDEDLQIWREVSKRYETPNFLVVAYTPAGDLLAPETVRKIAQMDAAFSKLDFVASVTDITNVPLLLNKGGGMSELLKHIPTLTDADVNLTAARREFATSPFYASNLVSADLRTTAILINLRPQTRYEELLRVRDGAKSALEQAEHEANHSGAQ
;
A
#
# COMPACT_ATOMS: atom_id res chain seq x y z
N MET A 1 3.94 11.48 52.39
CA MET A 1 4.61 12.52 51.56
C MET A 1 5.70 13.29 52.32
N LYS A 2 5.47 13.82 53.56
CA LYS A 2 6.47 14.60 54.31
C LYS A 2 7.80 13.87 54.61
N LYS A 3 7.81 12.53 54.79
CA LYS A 3 9.04 11.74 55.07
C LYS A 3 9.95 11.64 53.85
N ILE A 4 9.37 11.45 52.63
CA ILE A 4 10.13 11.34 51.38
C ILE A 4 10.82 12.69 51.06
N PHE A 5 10.09 13.80 51.23
CA PHE A 5 10.65 15.14 51.03
C PHE A 5 11.83 15.46 51.94
N ARG A 6 11.73 15.04 53.20
CA ARG A 6 12.81 15.22 54.18
C ARG A 6 14.05 14.37 53.83
N LEU A 7 13.86 13.17 53.28
CA LEU A 7 14.95 12.31 52.83
C LEU A 7 15.69 12.91 51.63
N ILE A 8 14.94 13.42 50.66
CA ILE A 8 15.49 14.09 49.47
C ILE A 8 16.35 15.28 49.83
N VAL A 9 15.88 16.11 50.76
CA VAL A 9 16.59 17.32 51.23
C VAL A 9 17.79 16.96 52.10
N ALA A 10 17.72 15.87 52.89
CA ALA A 10 18.80 15.44 53.76
C ALA A 10 20.01 14.84 52.97
N PHE A 11 19.76 14.22 51.81
CA PHE A 11 20.83 13.56 51.05
C PHE A 11 20.81 13.97 49.54
N PRO A 12 21.08 15.28 49.25
CA PRO A 12 20.93 15.78 47.87
C PRO A 12 21.85 15.10 46.88
N LYS A 13 23.07 14.71 47.28
CA LYS A 13 24.03 14.01 46.39
C LYS A 13 23.55 12.61 46.00
N ILE A 14 22.96 11.88 46.94
CA ILE A 14 22.41 10.54 46.69
C ILE A 14 21.19 10.64 45.77
N THR A 15 20.32 11.59 46.01
CA THR A 15 19.16 11.85 45.18
C THR A 15 19.55 12.22 43.75
N LEU A 16 20.55 13.10 43.58
CA LEU A 16 21.05 13.48 42.29
C LEU A 16 21.68 12.26 41.55
N ALA A 17 22.49 11.47 42.24
CA ALA A 17 23.09 10.26 41.68
C ALA A 17 22.05 9.23 41.22
N LEU A 18 20.97 9.06 42.02
CA LEU A 18 19.87 8.16 41.67
C LEU A 18 19.12 8.64 40.43
N PHE A 19 18.79 9.93 40.37
CA PHE A 19 18.12 10.49 39.16
C PHE A 19 19.00 10.41 37.93
N THR A 20 20.30 10.66 38.05
CA THR A 20 21.24 10.52 36.95
C THR A 20 21.35 9.06 36.50
N ALA A 21 21.43 8.11 37.39
CA ALA A 21 21.45 6.69 37.06
C ALA A 21 20.15 6.25 36.38
N LEU A 22 19.00 6.73 36.84
CA LEU A 22 17.70 6.45 36.25
C LEU A 22 17.59 7.05 34.83
N ALA A 23 18.05 8.27 34.64
CA ALA A 23 18.06 8.95 33.36
C ALA A 23 18.97 8.24 32.34
N LEU A 24 20.15 7.80 32.77
CA LEU A 24 21.06 7.01 31.92
C LEU A 24 20.46 5.63 31.58
N PHE A 25 19.83 4.98 32.53
CA PHE A 25 19.14 3.69 32.32
C PHE A 25 18.02 3.84 31.30
N PHE A 26 17.09 4.75 31.50
CA PHE A 26 16.00 4.95 30.54
C PHE A 26 16.48 5.52 29.21
N GLY A 27 17.50 6.38 29.20
CA GLY A 27 18.13 6.88 27.98
C GLY A 27 18.73 5.74 27.15
N TYR A 28 19.42 4.80 27.77
CA TYR A 28 19.97 3.63 27.09
C TYR A 28 18.84 2.73 26.52
N TYR A 29 17.79 2.47 27.28
CA TYR A 29 16.68 1.65 26.80
C TYR A 29 15.82 2.38 25.75
N SER A 30 15.74 3.70 25.80
CA SER A 30 15.04 4.50 24.79
C SER A 30 15.64 4.35 23.39
N THR A 31 16.95 4.10 23.28
CA THR A 31 17.61 3.87 21.97
C THR A 31 17.26 2.51 21.36
N LYS A 32 16.72 1.60 22.16
CA LYS A 32 16.27 0.26 21.71
C LYS A 32 14.77 0.19 21.45
N LEU A 33 14.05 1.31 21.65
CA LEU A 33 12.62 1.38 21.40
C LEU A 33 12.38 1.44 19.87
N GLU A 34 11.97 0.35 19.29
CA GLU A 34 11.47 0.29 17.92
C GLU A 34 9.96 0.55 17.94
N ILE A 35 9.55 1.67 17.37
CA ILE A 35 8.12 1.98 17.18
C ILE A 35 7.75 1.45 15.80
N ASP A 36 7.04 0.33 15.75
CA ASP A 36 6.41 -0.14 14.53
C ASP A 36 5.16 0.71 14.25
N ALA A 37 5.32 1.73 13.43
CA ALA A 37 4.24 2.63 13.01
C ALA A 37 3.52 2.11 11.75
N SER A 38 3.60 0.81 11.44
CA SER A 38 2.87 0.25 10.32
C SER A 38 1.36 0.32 10.57
N SER A 39 0.60 0.54 9.51
CA SER A 39 -0.87 0.56 9.59
C SER A 39 -1.46 -0.75 10.10
N GLN A 40 -0.69 -1.84 10.07
CA GLN A 40 -1.08 -3.16 10.56
C GLN A 40 -1.06 -3.25 12.09
N THR A 41 -0.18 -2.50 12.78
CA THR A 41 -0.12 -2.48 14.25
C THR A 41 -1.23 -1.63 14.88
N LEU A 42 -1.87 -0.75 14.10
CA LEU A 42 -3.03 0.03 14.53
C LEU A 42 -4.35 -0.75 14.48
N LEU A 43 -4.35 -1.91 13.81
CA LEU A 43 -5.50 -2.80 13.77
C LEU A 43 -5.43 -3.76 14.96
N LEU A 44 -6.52 -3.86 15.73
CA LEU A 44 -6.63 -4.85 16.80
C LEU A 44 -6.47 -6.24 16.20
N ASP A 45 -5.42 -6.96 16.57
CA ASP A 45 -5.15 -8.33 16.07
C ASP A 45 -6.28 -9.33 16.38
N ASN A 46 -7.17 -8.99 17.28
CA ASN A 46 -8.29 -9.82 17.74
C ASN A 46 -9.64 -9.42 17.12
N ASP A 47 -9.64 -8.62 16.05
CA ASP A 47 -10.86 -8.24 15.36
C ASP A 47 -11.28 -9.37 14.38
N GLU A 48 -12.49 -9.89 14.58
CA GLU A 48 -13.08 -10.96 13.78
C GLU A 48 -13.25 -10.54 12.31
N ASP A 49 -13.60 -9.28 12.07
CA ASP A 49 -13.73 -8.71 10.72
C ASP A 49 -12.36 -8.64 10.02
N LEU A 50 -11.29 -8.38 10.75
CA LEU A 50 -9.92 -8.38 10.21
C LEU A 50 -9.47 -9.78 9.81
N GLN A 51 -9.85 -10.80 10.56
CA GLN A 51 -9.54 -12.20 10.21
C GLN A 51 -10.26 -12.61 8.93
N ILE A 52 -11.55 -12.28 8.81
CA ILE A 52 -12.34 -12.51 7.60
C ILE A 52 -11.72 -11.77 6.41
N TRP A 53 -11.34 -10.50 6.59
CA TRP A 53 -10.70 -9.71 5.55
C TRP A 53 -9.37 -10.33 5.09
N ARG A 54 -8.54 -10.80 6.03
CA ARG A 54 -7.26 -11.49 5.73
C ARG A 54 -7.48 -12.79 4.96
N GLU A 55 -8.51 -13.55 5.30
CA GLU A 55 -8.86 -14.80 4.61
C GLU A 55 -9.36 -14.54 3.19
N VAL A 56 -10.24 -13.54 3.03
CA VAL A 56 -10.73 -13.11 1.72
C VAL A 56 -9.59 -12.56 0.87
N SER A 57 -8.74 -11.71 1.43
CA SER A 57 -7.59 -11.15 0.71
C SER A 57 -6.58 -12.20 0.25
N LYS A 58 -6.36 -13.26 1.05
CA LYS A 58 -5.55 -14.42 0.65
C LYS A 58 -6.19 -15.22 -0.49
N ARG A 59 -7.53 -15.37 -0.47
CA ARG A 59 -8.25 -16.15 -1.47
C ARG A 59 -8.31 -15.45 -2.82
N TYR A 60 -8.42 -14.13 -2.81
CA TYR A 60 -8.57 -13.31 -4.03
C TYR A 60 -7.26 -12.65 -4.48
N GLU A 61 -6.13 -12.94 -3.79
CA GLU A 61 -4.80 -12.41 -4.13
C GLU A 61 -4.85 -10.95 -4.56
N THR A 62 -5.41 -10.08 -3.69
CA THR A 62 -5.54 -8.66 -4.00
C THR A 62 -4.13 -8.06 -4.07
N PRO A 63 -3.57 -7.81 -5.25
CA PRO A 63 -2.21 -7.30 -5.37
C PRO A 63 -2.16 -5.89 -4.80
N ASN A 64 -1.06 -5.55 -4.14
CA ASN A 64 -0.77 -4.17 -3.82
C ASN A 64 -0.63 -3.38 -5.12
N PHE A 65 -1.23 -2.20 -5.18
CA PHE A 65 -1.15 -1.34 -6.34
C PHE A 65 -0.84 0.10 -5.95
N LEU A 66 -0.23 0.82 -6.88
CA LEU A 66 -0.02 2.26 -6.78
C LEU A 66 -0.88 2.96 -7.83
N VAL A 67 -1.40 4.12 -7.49
CA VAL A 67 -2.15 4.97 -8.41
C VAL A 67 -1.37 6.25 -8.66
N VAL A 68 -1.01 6.48 -9.91
CA VAL A 68 -0.39 7.73 -10.35
C VAL A 68 -1.44 8.55 -11.09
N ALA A 69 -1.83 9.69 -10.54
CA ALA A 69 -2.73 10.62 -11.22
C ALA A 69 -1.92 11.53 -12.14
N TYR A 70 -2.29 11.59 -13.42
CA TYR A 70 -1.66 12.45 -14.42
C TYR A 70 -2.67 13.42 -15.01
N THR A 71 -2.34 14.72 -14.90
CA THR A 71 -3.15 15.82 -15.46
C THR A 71 -2.31 16.56 -16.49
N PRO A 72 -2.53 16.37 -17.78
CA PRO A 72 -1.84 17.10 -18.83
C PRO A 72 -2.27 18.57 -18.86
N ALA A 73 -1.41 19.45 -19.42
CA ALA A 73 -1.75 20.85 -19.63
C ALA A 73 -2.80 21.06 -20.74
N GLY A 74 -2.95 20.08 -21.64
CA GLY A 74 -3.89 20.11 -22.77
C GLY A 74 -4.96 19.03 -22.68
N ASP A 75 -5.48 18.63 -23.84
CA ASP A 75 -6.47 17.56 -23.94
C ASP A 75 -5.87 16.21 -23.57
N LEU A 76 -6.59 15.46 -22.74
CA LEU A 76 -6.18 14.12 -22.29
C LEU A 76 -6.00 13.13 -23.44
N LEU A 77 -6.85 13.21 -24.45
CA LEU A 77 -6.81 12.30 -25.63
C LEU A 77 -6.02 12.88 -26.83
N ALA A 78 -5.30 13.99 -26.63
CA ALA A 78 -4.41 14.50 -27.67
C ALA A 78 -3.26 13.48 -27.95
N PRO A 79 -2.84 13.32 -29.23
CA PRO A 79 -1.82 12.33 -29.60
C PRO A 79 -0.51 12.44 -28.81
N GLU A 80 -0.08 13.66 -28.49
CA GLU A 80 1.09 13.92 -27.69
C GLU A 80 0.92 13.48 -26.22
N THR A 81 -0.29 13.65 -25.66
CA THR A 81 -0.61 13.21 -24.29
C THR A 81 -0.66 11.69 -24.21
N VAL A 82 -1.36 11.06 -25.15
CA VAL A 82 -1.45 9.59 -25.26
C VAL A 82 -0.05 8.98 -25.39
N ARG A 83 0.82 9.59 -26.23
CA ARG A 83 2.22 9.14 -26.37
C ARG A 83 3.01 9.26 -25.07
N LYS A 84 2.83 10.34 -24.32
CA LYS A 84 3.50 10.50 -23.01
C LYS A 84 3.03 9.45 -22.01
N ILE A 85 1.74 9.15 -21.97
CA ILE A 85 1.19 8.12 -21.08
C ILE A 85 1.75 6.74 -21.48
N ALA A 86 1.79 6.40 -22.75
CA ALA A 86 2.40 5.16 -23.23
C ALA A 86 3.91 5.08 -22.91
N GLN A 87 4.63 6.19 -22.93
CA GLN A 87 6.03 6.22 -22.48
C GLN A 87 6.17 5.99 -20.97
N MET A 88 5.26 6.53 -20.15
CA MET A 88 5.21 6.27 -18.72
C MET A 88 4.88 4.82 -18.43
N ASP A 89 3.88 4.24 -19.12
CA ASP A 89 3.57 2.80 -19.05
C ASP A 89 4.81 1.96 -19.33
N ALA A 90 5.47 2.20 -20.47
CA ALA A 90 6.67 1.47 -20.86
C ALA A 90 7.85 1.65 -19.87
N ALA A 91 7.93 2.79 -19.18
CA ALA A 91 8.94 3.02 -18.15
C ALA A 91 8.61 2.27 -16.85
N PHE A 92 7.36 2.32 -16.39
CA PHE A 92 6.91 1.62 -15.18
C PHE A 92 6.94 0.09 -15.37
N SER A 93 6.54 -0.41 -16.52
CA SER A 93 6.56 -1.84 -16.85
C SER A 93 7.96 -2.47 -16.83
N LYS A 94 9.02 -1.67 -16.93
CA LYS A 94 10.42 -2.14 -16.84
C LYS A 94 10.92 -2.33 -15.41
N LEU A 95 10.17 -1.86 -14.41
CA LEU A 95 10.58 -1.97 -13.01
C LEU A 95 10.34 -3.41 -12.52
N ASP A 96 11.33 -4.01 -11.88
CA ASP A 96 11.31 -5.41 -11.47
C ASP A 96 10.16 -5.76 -10.51
N PHE A 97 9.72 -4.80 -9.72
CA PHE A 97 8.63 -4.98 -8.75
C PHE A 97 7.24 -4.75 -9.35
N VAL A 98 7.13 -4.37 -10.63
CA VAL A 98 5.85 -4.14 -11.32
C VAL A 98 5.39 -5.42 -12.00
N ALA A 99 4.16 -5.83 -11.75
CA ALA A 99 3.50 -6.96 -12.39
C ALA A 99 2.82 -6.53 -13.70
N SER A 100 2.07 -5.43 -13.66
CA SER A 100 1.37 -4.85 -14.81
C SER A 100 1.07 -3.37 -14.58
N VAL A 101 0.90 -2.64 -15.67
CA VAL A 101 0.44 -1.25 -15.66
C VAL A 101 -0.88 -1.20 -16.42
N THR A 102 -1.86 -0.45 -15.90
CA THR A 102 -3.15 -0.25 -16.54
C THR A 102 -3.42 1.25 -16.63
N ASP A 103 -3.64 1.74 -17.83
CA ASP A 103 -3.94 3.14 -18.12
C ASP A 103 -4.87 3.29 -19.34
N ILE A 104 -5.18 4.51 -19.73
CA ILE A 104 -6.08 4.77 -20.87
C ILE A 104 -5.54 4.28 -22.22
N THR A 105 -4.24 3.98 -22.33
CA THR A 105 -3.62 3.55 -23.61
C THR A 105 -3.76 2.07 -23.87
N ASN A 106 -3.89 1.26 -22.81
CA ASN A 106 -3.91 -0.21 -22.88
C ASN A 106 -5.24 -0.86 -22.47
N VAL A 107 -6.22 -0.07 -22.02
CA VAL A 107 -7.55 -0.61 -21.71
C VAL A 107 -8.41 -0.82 -22.97
N PRO A 108 -9.30 -1.85 -22.97
CA PRO A 108 -10.15 -2.17 -24.11
C PRO A 108 -11.20 -1.07 -24.38
N LEU A 109 -11.37 -0.70 -25.66
CA LEU A 109 -12.39 0.24 -26.12
C LEU A 109 -13.52 -0.53 -26.83
N LEU A 110 -14.57 -0.89 -26.12
CA LEU A 110 -15.64 -1.73 -26.61
C LEU A 110 -16.64 -1.01 -27.52
N LEU A 111 -16.80 0.31 -27.35
CA LEU A 111 -17.70 1.15 -28.16
C LEU A 111 -17.07 1.67 -29.46
N ASN A 112 -15.77 1.40 -29.65
CA ASN A 112 -15.00 2.02 -30.74
C ASN A 112 -15.19 1.37 -32.11
N LYS A 113 -15.58 0.09 -32.15
CA LYS A 113 -15.88 -0.60 -33.43
C LYS A 113 -17.35 -0.97 -33.50
N GLY A 114 -18.03 -0.51 -34.58
CA GLY A 114 -19.37 -0.95 -34.96
C GLY A 114 -19.43 -2.40 -35.47
N GLY A 115 -18.39 -3.19 -35.23
CA GLY A 115 -18.29 -4.60 -35.64
C GLY A 115 -18.98 -5.54 -34.66
N GLY A 116 -19.47 -6.68 -35.18
CA GLY A 116 -20.11 -7.69 -34.34
C GLY A 116 -19.15 -8.37 -33.38
N MET A 117 -19.69 -9.17 -32.43
CA MET A 117 -18.93 -9.90 -31.38
C MET A 117 -17.75 -10.72 -31.96
N SER A 118 -17.87 -11.25 -33.20
CA SER A 118 -16.80 -12.04 -33.83
C SER A 118 -15.55 -11.20 -34.19
N GLU A 119 -15.70 -9.90 -34.35
CA GLU A 119 -14.59 -9.00 -34.67
C GLU A 119 -13.88 -8.53 -33.41
N LEU A 120 -14.63 -8.30 -32.33
CA LEU A 120 -14.08 -8.05 -31.01
C LEU A 120 -13.27 -9.24 -30.46
N LEU A 121 -13.66 -10.47 -30.80
CA LEU A 121 -12.91 -11.67 -30.41
C LEU A 121 -11.55 -11.81 -31.12
N LYS A 122 -11.35 -11.12 -32.26
CA LYS A 122 -10.08 -11.17 -33.01
C LYS A 122 -9.09 -10.12 -32.54
N HIS A 123 -9.57 -8.93 -32.24
CA HIS A 123 -8.76 -7.82 -31.77
C HIS A 123 -9.63 -6.84 -30.96
N ILE A 124 -9.27 -6.63 -29.71
CA ILE A 124 -9.90 -5.64 -28.85
C ILE A 124 -9.15 -4.33 -29.06
N PRO A 125 -9.80 -3.28 -29.59
CA PRO A 125 -9.13 -2.02 -29.88
C PRO A 125 -8.72 -1.30 -28.58
N THR A 126 -7.58 -0.66 -28.63
CA THR A 126 -7.04 0.20 -27.58
C THR A 126 -6.84 1.61 -28.11
N LEU A 127 -6.57 2.59 -27.23
CA LEU A 127 -6.37 3.98 -27.66
C LEU A 127 -5.11 4.17 -28.54
N THR A 128 -4.20 3.22 -28.54
CA THR A 128 -2.96 3.25 -29.33
C THR A 128 -3.11 2.70 -30.76
N ASP A 129 -4.26 2.11 -31.08
CA ASP A 129 -4.50 1.59 -32.42
C ASP A 129 -4.69 2.72 -33.44
N ALA A 130 -4.18 2.49 -34.66
CA ALA A 130 -4.21 3.51 -35.73
C ALA A 130 -5.62 3.89 -36.17
N ASP A 131 -6.58 2.96 -36.11
CA ASP A 131 -7.95 3.11 -36.59
C ASP A 131 -8.93 3.52 -35.47
N VAL A 132 -8.44 4.02 -34.36
CA VAL A 132 -9.29 4.36 -33.22
C VAL A 132 -10.13 5.61 -33.49
N ASN A 133 -11.42 5.52 -33.22
CA ASN A 133 -12.30 6.67 -33.25
C ASN A 133 -12.24 7.42 -31.89
N LEU A 134 -11.48 8.52 -31.87
CA LEU A 134 -11.28 9.33 -30.65
C LEU A 134 -12.59 9.86 -30.05
N THR A 135 -13.61 10.15 -30.88
CA THR A 135 -14.92 10.61 -30.39
C THR A 135 -15.66 9.48 -29.65
N ALA A 136 -15.60 8.27 -30.18
CA ALA A 136 -16.17 7.09 -29.53
C ALA A 136 -15.39 6.75 -28.24
N ALA A 137 -14.07 6.79 -28.28
CA ALA A 137 -13.22 6.58 -27.12
C ALA A 137 -13.50 7.60 -25.99
N ARG A 138 -13.61 8.89 -26.35
CA ARG A 138 -13.96 9.95 -25.39
C ARG A 138 -15.30 9.69 -24.71
N ARG A 139 -16.30 9.30 -25.51
CA ARG A 139 -17.62 8.95 -24.99
C ARG A 139 -17.55 7.76 -24.05
N GLU A 140 -16.79 6.72 -24.43
CA GLU A 140 -16.61 5.52 -23.62
C GLU A 140 -15.96 5.84 -22.29
N PHE A 141 -14.87 6.59 -22.27
CA PHE A 141 -14.22 7.06 -21.04
C PHE A 141 -15.14 7.91 -20.15
N ALA A 142 -16.04 8.71 -20.73
CA ALA A 142 -16.96 9.54 -19.99
C ALA A 142 -18.16 8.78 -19.41
N THR A 143 -18.59 7.68 -20.06
CA THR A 143 -19.88 7.04 -19.73
C THR A 143 -19.76 5.61 -19.22
N SER A 144 -18.65 4.94 -19.50
CA SER A 144 -18.45 3.55 -19.03
C SER A 144 -18.23 3.51 -17.52
N PRO A 145 -18.98 2.69 -16.79
CA PRO A 145 -18.80 2.53 -15.34
C PRO A 145 -17.43 1.93 -14.97
N PHE A 146 -16.73 1.32 -15.92
CA PHE A 146 -15.38 0.79 -15.71
C PHE A 146 -14.32 1.90 -15.74
N TYR A 147 -14.53 2.97 -16.51
CA TYR A 147 -13.53 4.01 -16.74
C TYR A 147 -13.88 5.34 -16.08
N ALA A 148 -15.15 5.74 -16.14
CA ALA A 148 -15.62 6.99 -15.56
C ALA A 148 -15.43 7.00 -14.05
N SER A 149 -14.74 8.00 -13.53
CA SER A 149 -14.39 8.18 -12.11
C SER A 149 -13.45 7.12 -11.51
N ASN A 150 -13.06 6.09 -12.26
CA ASN A 150 -12.09 5.09 -11.86
C ASN A 150 -10.73 5.29 -12.53
N LEU A 151 -10.73 5.38 -13.85
CA LEU A 151 -9.53 5.54 -14.67
C LEU A 151 -9.38 6.98 -15.18
N VAL A 152 -10.50 7.65 -15.41
CA VAL A 152 -10.55 9.01 -15.93
C VAL A 152 -11.49 9.86 -15.07
N SER A 153 -11.08 11.10 -14.78
CA SER A 153 -11.92 12.06 -14.04
C SER A 153 -13.19 12.43 -14.83
N ALA A 154 -14.25 12.84 -14.14
CA ALA A 154 -15.52 13.19 -14.75
C ALA A 154 -15.41 14.32 -15.78
N ASP A 155 -14.44 15.21 -15.64
CA ASP A 155 -14.15 16.31 -16.55
C ASP A 155 -13.19 15.94 -17.70
N LEU A 156 -12.76 14.66 -17.76
CA LEU A 156 -11.80 14.14 -18.74
C LEU A 156 -10.46 14.89 -18.78
N ARG A 157 -10.04 15.46 -17.65
CA ARG A 157 -8.78 16.22 -17.55
C ARG A 157 -7.65 15.46 -16.89
N THR A 158 -7.98 14.48 -16.07
CA THR A 158 -7.02 13.67 -15.31
C THR A 158 -7.24 12.20 -15.59
N THR A 159 -6.16 11.45 -15.73
CA THR A 159 -6.21 9.99 -15.80
C THR A 159 -5.41 9.37 -14.67
N ALA A 160 -5.81 8.19 -14.26
CA ALA A 160 -5.06 7.33 -13.36
C ALA A 160 -4.19 6.35 -14.17
N ILE A 161 -3.00 6.09 -13.68
CA ILE A 161 -2.14 4.98 -14.12
C ILE A 161 -2.06 4.04 -12.91
N LEU A 162 -2.63 2.85 -13.04
CA LEU A 162 -2.61 1.84 -12.00
C LEU A 162 -1.40 0.93 -12.21
N ILE A 163 -0.53 0.90 -11.23
CA ILE A 163 0.68 0.09 -11.24
C ILE A 163 0.48 -1.06 -10.27
N ASN A 164 0.20 -2.25 -10.77
CA ASN A 164 0.06 -3.45 -9.96
C ASN A 164 1.45 -3.97 -9.59
N LEU A 165 1.68 -4.18 -8.30
CA LEU A 165 2.96 -4.65 -7.79
C LEU A 165 3.00 -6.18 -7.74
N ARG A 166 4.17 -6.74 -7.97
CA ARG A 166 4.39 -8.17 -7.77
C ARG A 166 4.33 -8.48 -6.27
N PRO A 167 3.74 -9.61 -5.86
CA PRO A 167 3.80 -10.05 -4.47
C PRO A 167 5.27 -10.17 -4.04
N GLN A 168 5.63 -9.52 -2.94
CA GLN A 168 6.98 -9.64 -2.38
C GLN A 168 7.04 -10.88 -1.49
N THR A 169 7.06 -12.06 -2.10
CA THR A 169 7.08 -13.36 -1.40
C THR A 169 8.17 -13.45 -0.34
N ARG A 170 9.36 -12.89 -0.62
CA ARG A 170 10.47 -12.87 0.35
C ARG A 170 10.18 -11.97 1.56
N TYR A 171 9.53 -10.84 1.36
CA TYR A 171 9.13 -9.95 2.46
C TYR A 171 8.05 -10.61 3.33
N GLU A 172 7.07 -11.24 2.72
CA GLU A 172 6.01 -11.96 3.41
C GLU A 172 6.55 -13.19 4.18
N GLU A 173 7.55 -13.86 3.63
CA GLU A 173 8.24 -14.96 4.31
C GLU A 173 9.02 -14.47 5.53
N LEU A 174 9.75 -13.35 5.41
CA LEU A 174 10.46 -12.72 6.52
C LEU A 174 9.49 -12.23 7.61
N LEU A 175 8.35 -11.68 7.24
CA LEU A 175 7.30 -11.31 8.20
C LEU A 175 6.77 -12.53 8.93
N ARG A 176 6.50 -13.65 8.25
CA ARG A 176 6.06 -14.90 8.88
C ARG A 176 7.11 -15.46 9.85
N VAL A 177 8.38 -15.41 9.48
CA VAL A 177 9.47 -15.85 10.35
C VAL A 177 9.58 -14.96 11.58
N ARG A 178 9.48 -13.64 11.41
CA ARG A 178 9.46 -12.66 12.52
C ARG A 178 8.29 -12.91 13.47
N ASP A 179 7.09 -13.03 12.93
CA ASP A 179 5.87 -13.19 13.73
C ASP A 179 5.86 -14.56 14.45
N GLY A 180 6.38 -15.60 13.80
CA GLY A 180 6.59 -16.89 14.44
C GLY A 180 7.63 -16.86 15.57
N ALA A 181 8.73 -16.13 15.40
CA ALA A 181 9.73 -15.94 16.44
C ALA A 181 9.19 -15.11 17.62
N LYS A 182 8.38 -14.09 17.33
CA LYS A 182 7.74 -13.24 18.35
C LYS A 182 6.75 -14.05 19.20
N SER A 183 5.87 -14.83 18.57
CA SER A 183 4.92 -15.68 19.29
C SER A 183 5.60 -16.77 20.12
N ALA A 184 6.71 -17.33 19.64
CA ALA A 184 7.50 -18.30 20.40
C ALA A 184 8.17 -17.65 21.63
N LEU A 185 8.65 -16.42 21.51
CA LEU A 185 9.20 -15.65 22.61
C LEU A 185 8.14 -15.34 23.67
N GLU A 186 6.97 -14.87 23.27
CA GLU A 186 5.84 -14.57 24.16
C GLU A 186 5.37 -15.83 24.92
N GLN A 187 5.34 -16.99 24.24
CA GLN A 187 5.02 -18.27 24.89
C GLN A 187 6.09 -18.67 25.91
N ALA A 188 7.37 -18.55 25.57
CA ALA A 188 8.47 -18.86 26.48
C ALA A 188 8.48 -17.93 27.70
N GLU A 189 8.19 -16.65 27.54
CA GLU A 189 8.06 -15.70 28.66
C GLU A 189 6.85 -16.03 29.54
N HIS A 190 5.74 -16.44 28.96
CA HIS A 190 4.55 -16.84 29.70
C HIS A 190 4.81 -18.12 30.53
N GLU A 191 5.50 -19.11 29.96
CA GLU A 191 5.91 -20.34 30.65
C GLU A 191 6.91 -20.05 31.76
N ALA A 192 7.90 -19.18 31.51
CA ALA A 192 8.88 -18.79 32.53
C ALA A 192 8.24 -18.07 33.72
N ASN A 193 7.26 -17.18 33.45
CA ASN A 193 6.52 -16.50 34.49
C ASN A 193 5.62 -17.43 35.33
N HIS A 194 5.07 -18.47 34.72
CA HIS A 194 4.28 -19.48 35.43
C HIS A 194 5.14 -20.48 36.24
N SER A 195 6.33 -20.80 35.76
CA SER A 195 7.23 -21.74 36.48
C SER A 195 8.00 -21.06 37.63
N GLY A 196 8.13 -19.73 37.61
CA GLY A 196 8.75 -18.94 38.69
C GLY A 196 7.80 -18.61 39.85
N ALA A 197 6.53 -18.97 39.76
CA ALA A 197 5.50 -18.69 40.79
C ALA A 197 5.16 -19.92 41.67
N GLN A 198 5.88 -21.02 41.53
CA GLN A 198 5.86 -22.19 42.43
C GLN A 198 7.13 -22.21 43.28
#